data_bec067b031b72c8b37844e20d1a5eccb
#
_entry.id   bec067b031b72c8b37844e20d1a5eccb
#
_cell.length_a   1.000
_cell.length_b   1.000
_cell.length_c   1.000
_cell.angle_alpha   90.00
_cell.angle_beta   90.00
_cell.angle_gamma   90.00
#
_symmetry.space_group_name_H-M   'P 1'
#
loop_
_entity.id
_entity.type
_entity.pdbx_description
1 polymer ?
#
loop_
_entity_poly.entity_id
_entity_poly.type
_entity_poly.pdbx_seq_one_letter_code
_entity_poly.pdbx_strand_id
1 'polypeptide(L)'
;MAAQQARRSPKVHQARVIRTQRITPHMVRLVLGGDGPAGLEAGEFTDHYVKLLFAPEGVSYPEPFDMDRVREDFPREQWPATRTYTVREWNPAAGEITIDFVVHGDEGLAGPWAAAARPGQTVLFLGPGGSYAPDPAADWHLFVGDESALPAIAASVEQAPEDARIRVFVEVEGPEEEQKIAAPAGAEIVWLHRGGRPVGEALVAAVRALDFPAGDVHAFVHGEAGFVKELRRHXXAGPERRGVAGGQA
;
A
#
# COMPACT_ATOMS: atom_id res chain seq x y z
N MET A 1 16.68 15.30 35.78
CA MET A 1 17.31 14.66 34.63
C MET A 1 16.39 13.59 34.11
N ALA A 2 15.61 13.88 33.06
CA ALA A 2 14.73 12.91 32.45
C ALA A 2 15.60 11.97 31.61
N ALA A 3 15.62 10.69 31.96
CA ALA A 3 16.29 9.67 31.17
C ALA A 3 15.59 9.60 29.82
N GLN A 4 16.31 9.96 28.77
CA GLN A 4 15.87 9.78 27.39
C GLN A 4 15.79 8.27 27.17
N GLN A 5 14.58 7.73 27.26
CA GLN A 5 14.36 6.33 26.91
C GLN A 5 14.77 6.15 25.44
N ALA A 6 15.88 5.48 25.23
CA ALA A 6 16.31 5.11 23.89
C ALA A 6 15.14 4.36 23.21
N ARG A 7 14.58 4.93 22.16
CA ARG A 7 13.55 4.26 21.36
C ARG A 7 14.16 2.99 20.79
N ARG A 8 13.69 1.85 21.25
CA ARG A 8 14.11 0.56 20.69
C ARG A 8 13.80 0.57 19.19
N SER A 9 14.76 0.14 18.40
CA SER A 9 14.56 0.01 16.97
C SER A 9 13.40 -0.96 16.69
N PRO A 10 12.56 -0.67 15.67
CA PRO A 10 11.48 -1.58 15.33
C PRO A 10 12.00 -2.98 15.03
N LYS A 11 11.24 -3.99 15.44
CA LYS A 11 11.59 -5.38 15.20
C LYS A 11 11.63 -5.66 13.69
N VAL A 12 12.73 -6.24 13.24
CA VAL A 12 12.90 -6.68 11.85
C VAL A 12 12.46 -8.14 11.77
N HIS A 13 11.66 -8.40 10.75
CA HIS A 13 11.16 -9.74 10.43
C HIS A 13 11.80 -10.23 9.13
N GLN A 14 11.86 -11.53 8.95
CA GLN A 14 12.31 -12.14 7.70
C GLN A 14 11.16 -12.92 7.09
N ALA A 15 10.93 -12.74 5.79
CA ALA A 15 9.94 -13.49 5.03
C ALA A 15 10.65 -14.25 3.91
N ARG A 16 9.98 -15.29 3.44
CA ARG A 16 10.42 -16.09 2.29
C ARG A 16 9.37 -15.98 1.19
N VAL A 17 9.80 -15.79 -0.03
CA VAL A 17 8.92 -15.84 -1.19
C VAL A 17 8.38 -17.26 -1.33
N ILE A 18 7.06 -17.41 -1.26
CA ILE A 18 6.38 -18.70 -1.40
C ILE A 18 5.92 -18.88 -2.86
N ARG A 19 5.29 -17.86 -3.44
CA ARG A 19 4.77 -17.88 -4.82
C ARG A 19 4.97 -16.53 -5.46
N THR A 20 5.08 -16.52 -6.78
CA THR A 20 5.11 -15.29 -7.58
C THR A 20 4.10 -15.42 -8.71
N GLN A 21 3.49 -14.31 -9.08
CA GLN A 21 2.54 -14.27 -10.20
C GLN A 21 2.53 -12.89 -10.82
N ARG A 22 2.63 -12.81 -12.14
CA ARG A 22 2.36 -11.55 -12.85
C ARG A 22 0.84 -11.49 -13.05
N ILE A 23 0.17 -10.55 -12.37
CA ILE A 23 -1.30 -10.47 -12.38
C ILE A 23 -1.82 -9.52 -13.47
N THR A 24 -1.01 -8.53 -13.86
CA THR A 24 -1.27 -7.66 -15.01
C THR A 24 0.08 -7.35 -15.67
N PRO A 25 0.11 -6.71 -16.84
CA PRO A 25 1.41 -6.39 -17.47
C PRO A 25 2.38 -5.63 -16.57
N HIS A 26 1.89 -4.77 -15.67
CA HIS A 26 2.74 -3.96 -14.81
C HIS A 26 2.56 -4.24 -13.31
N MET A 27 1.97 -5.40 -12.95
CA MET A 27 1.78 -5.74 -11.54
C MET A 27 2.22 -7.18 -11.27
N VAL A 28 3.13 -7.34 -10.32
CA VAL A 28 3.60 -8.65 -9.85
C VAL A 28 3.11 -8.87 -8.42
N ARG A 29 2.53 -10.01 -8.17
CA ARG A 29 2.06 -10.44 -6.85
C ARG A 29 3.03 -11.44 -6.26
N LEU A 30 3.47 -11.19 -5.03
CA LEU A 30 4.26 -12.13 -4.25
C LEU A 30 3.49 -12.55 -3.01
N VAL A 31 3.51 -13.87 -2.74
CA VAL A 31 3.06 -14.39 -1.45
C VAL A 31 4.31 -14.66 -0.61
N LEU A 32 4.36 -14.05 0.55
CA LEU A 32 5.48 -14.12 1.49
C LEU A 32 5.04 -14.89 2.73
N GLY A 33 5.85 -15.84 3.14
CA GLY A 33 5.56 -16.67 4.31
C GLY A 33 6.78 -16.89 5.20
N GLY A 34 6.69 -17.81 6.14
CA GLY A 34 7.73 -18.11 7.11
C GLY A 34 7.46 -17.49 8.47
N ASP A 35 8.41 -17.59 9.37
CA ASP A 35 8.23 -17.16 10.77
C ASP A 35 7.89 -15.67 10.91
N GLY A 36 8.41 -14.83 10.02
CA GLY A 36 8.12 -13.40 10.05
C GLY A 36 6.64 -13.12 9.85
N PRO A 37 6.08 -13.46 8.68
CA PRO A 37 4.63 -13.26 8.44
C PRO A 37 3.74 -14.03 9.43
N ALA A 38 4.13 -15.27 9.81
CA ALA A 38 3.35 -16.07 10.75
C ALA A 38 3.26 -15.44 12.14
N GLY A 39 4.26 -14.65 12.51
CA GLY A 39 4.31 -13.99 13.81
C GLY A 39 3.60 -12.63 13.86
N LEU A 40 3.01 -12.18 12.76
CA LEU A 40 2.33 -10.88 12.72
C LEU A 40 0.91 -10.98 13.29
N GLU A 41 0.46 -9.88 13.86
CA GLU A 41 -0.92 -9.74 14.32
C GLU A 41 -1.60 -8.62 13.52
N ALA A 42 -2.73 -8.96 12.92
CA ALA A 42 -3.53 -7.97 12.20
C ALA A 42 -4.21 -7.04 13.22
N GLY A 43 -4.11 -5.74 12.98
CA GLY A 43 -4.86 -4.75 13.74
C GLY A 43 -6.22 -4.47 13.09
N GLU A 44 -6.82 -3.38 13.51
CA GLU A 44 -8.15 -2.96 13.02
C GLU A 44 -8.13 -2.22 11.68
N PHE A 45 -6.94 -1.96 11.14
CA PHE A 45 -6.80 -1.22 9.89
C PHE A 45 -7.04 -2.12 8.67
N THR A 46 -7.46 -1.52 7.56
CA THR A 46 -7.64 -2.23 6.29
C THR A 46 -6.50 -1.98 5.30
N ASP A 47 -5.72 -0.92 5.56
CA ASP A 47 -4.57 -0.53 4.74
C ASP A 47 -3.24 -0.99 5.33
N HIS A 48 -3.20 -2.16 5.98
CA HIS A 48 -1.95 -2.65 6.57
C HIS A 48 -0.81 -2.60 5.57
N TYR A 49 0.37 -2.18 6.04
CA TYR A 49 1.56 -2.11 5.19
C TYR A 49 2.78 -2.64 5.94
N VAL A 50 3.76 -3.06 5.17
CA VAL A 50 5.09 -3.42 5.65
C VAL A 50 6.12 -2.55 4.94
N LYS A 51 7.29 -2.41 5.57
CA LYS A 51 8.43 -1.71 4.95
C LYS A 51 9.49 -2.74 4.64
N LEU A 52 9.66 -3.05 3.37
CA LEU A 52 10.68 -3.98 2.90
C LEU A 52 12.05 -3.30 2.95
N LEU A 53 13.08 -4.06 3.33
CA LEU A 53 14.45 -3.57 3.46
C LEU A 53 15.30 -4.13 2.32
N PHE A 54 16.02 -3.27 1.62
CA PHE A 54 16.87 -3.64 0.50
C PHE A 54 18.30 -3.15 0.76
N ALA A 55 19.24 -4.09 0.79
CA ALA A 55 20.66 -3.73 0.92
C ALA A 55 21.14 -3.03 -0.37
N PRO A 56 22.01 -2.02 -0.25
CA PRO A 56 22.69 -1.48 -1.44
C PRO A 56 23.49 -2.57 -2.14
N GLU A 57 23.76 -2.34 -3.43
CA GLU A 57 24.52 -3.29 -4.23
C GLU A 57 25.89 -3.59 -3.59
N GLY A 58 26.23 -4.87 -3.50
CA GLY A 58 27.49 -5.32 -2.91
C GLY A 58 27.56 -5.28 -1.40
N VAL A 59 26.49 -4.87 -0.73
CA VAL A 59 26.43 -4.82 0.74
C VAL A 59 25.68 -6.03 1.28
N SER A 60 26.27 -6.69 2.27
CA SER A 60 25.60 -7.76 3.01
C SER A 60 25.78 -7.52 4.51
N TYR A 61 24.79 -7.90 5.29
CA TYR A 61 24.81 -7.68 6.72
C TYR A 61 25.00 -8.98 7.49
N PRO A 62 25.65 -8.92 8.66
CA PRO A 62 25.76 -10.11 9.52
C PRO A 62 24.39 -10.65 9.93
N GLU A 63 24.31 -11.96 10.06
CA GLU A 63 23.12 -12.64 10.58
C GLU A 63 23.30 -13.01 12.06
N PRO A 64 22.25 -12.93 12.89
CA PRO A 64 20.92 -12.38 12.54
C PRO A 64 20.97 -10.88 12.31
N PHE A 65 20.12 -10.38 11.41
CA PHE A 65 20.08 -8.95 11.06
C PHE A 65 19.69 -8.13 12.29
N ASP A 66 20.43 -7.03 12.50
CA ASP A 66 20.19 -6.09 13.60
C ASP A 66 20.47 -4.69 13.09
N MET A 67 19.43 -3.87 13.01
CA MET A 67 19.56 -2.50 12.47
C MET A 67 20.46 -1.62 13.33
N ASP A 68 20.49 -1.82 14.64
CA ASP A 68 21.37 -1.00 15.50
C ASP A 68 22.83 -1.34 15.22
N ARG A 69 23.16 -2.61 15.04
CA ARG A 69 24.51 -3.02 14.62
C ARG A 69 24.86 -2.48 13.24
N VAL A 70 23.91 -2.49 12.32
CA VAL A 70 24.14 -1.92 10.98
C VAL A 70 24.50 -0.44 11.09
N ARG A 71 23.79 0.29 11.93
CA ARG A 71 24.07 1.73 12.15
C ARG A 71 25.43 1.98 12.78
N GLU A 72 25.90 1.07 13.64
CA GLU A 72 27.20 1.17 14.30
C GLU A 72 28.35 0.77 13.38
N ASP A 73 28.19 -0.30 12.60
CA ASP A 73 29.29 -0.96 11.88
C ASP A 73 29.42 -0.49 10.42
N PHE A 74 28.35 0.11 9.83
CA PHE A 74 28.32 0.47 8.41
C PHE A 74 28.12 1.98 8.25
N PRO A 75 28.77 2.59 7.25
CA PRO A 75 28.49 4.00 6.93
C PRO A 75 27.05 4.15 6.39
N ARG A 76 26.49 5.33 6.54
CA ARG A 76 25.07 5.60 6.22
C ARG A 76 24.68 5.21 4.78
N GLU A 77 25.61 5.36 3.85
CA GLU A 77 25.41 5.03 2.45
C GLU A 77 25.19 3.53 2.22
N GLN A 78 25.60 2.71 3.21
CA GLN A 78 25.44 1.26 3.16
C GLN A 78 24.25 0.75 4.00
N TRP A 79 23.46 1.65 4.57
CA TRP A 79 22.27 1.23 5.31
C TRP A 79 21.20 0.75 4.33
N PRO A 80 20.32 -0.17 4.75
CA PRO A 80 19.28 -0.64 3.84
C PRO A 80 18.28 0.45 3.48
N ALA A 81 17.90 0.50 2.22
CA ALA A 81 16.79 1.34 1.76
C ALA A 81 15.47 0.66 2.15
N THR A 82 14.47 1.46 2.49
CA THR A 82 13.14 0.94 2.80
C THR A 82 12.15 1.32 1.70
N ARG A 83 11.22 0.39 1.43
CA ARG A 83 10.10 0.65 0.52
C ARG A 83 8.82 0.12 1.16
N THR A 84 7.82 0.98 1.22
CA THR A 84 6.53 0.68 1.87
C THR A 84 5.59 0.01 0.87
N TYR A 85 4.99 -1.10 1.28
CA TYR A 85 4.04 -1.85 0.45
C TYR A 85 2.84 -2.28 1.29
N THR A 86 1.66 -2.15 0.70
CA THR A 86 0.42 -2.62 1.32
C THR A 86 0.41 -4.15 1.41
N VAL A 87 -0.11 -4.67 2.52
CA VAL A 87 -0.49 -6.07 2.62
C VAL A 87 -1.84 -6.23 1.90
N ARG A 88 -1.78 -6.70 0.66
CA ARG A 88 -2.96 -6.86 -0.20
C ARG A 88 -3.93 -7.90 0.36
N GLU A 89 -3.38 -8.98 0.91
CA GLU A 89 -4.17 -10.05 1.51
C GLU A 89 -3.37 -10.64 2.67
N TRP A 90 -4.07 -10.97 3.72
CA TRP A 90 -3.49 -11.57 4.92
C TRP A 90 -4.11 -12.93 5.16
N ASN A 91 -3.30 -13.98 5.22
CA ASN A 91 -3.76 -15.33 5.49
C ASN A 91 -3.07 -15.84 6.77
N PRO A 92 -3.63 -15.52 7.96
CA PRO A 92 -2.99 -15.94 9.22
C PRO A 92 -2.97 -17.47 9.40
N ALA A 93 -3.93 -18.18 8.83
CA ALA A 93 -3.96 -19.64 8.92
C ALA A 93 -2.75 -20.30 8.23
N ALA A 94 -2.29 -19.69 7.12
CA ALA A 94 -1.11 -20.18 6.41
C ALA A 94 0.18 -19.48 6.87
N GLY A 95 0.08 -18.43 7.69
CA GLY A 95 1.22 -17.59 8.05
C GLY A 95 1.77 -16.84 6.85
N GLU A 96 0.88 -16.34 6.00
CA GLU A 96 1.25 -15.69 4.73
C GLU A 96 0.67 -14.29 4.60
N ILE A 97 1.42 -13.41 3.95
CA ILE A 97 0.94 -12.12 3.47
C ILE A 97 1.17 -12.03 1.96
N THR A 98 0.28 -11.34 1.28
CA THR A 98 0.37 -11.08 -0.16
C THR A 98 0.67 -9.62 -0.40
N ILE A 99 1.62 -9.34 -1.29
CA ILE A 99 2.01 -7.97 -1.65
C ILE A 99 2.01 -7.85 -3.17
N ASP A 100 1.40 -6.78 -3.67
CA ASP A 100 1.39 -6.44 -5.10
C ASP A 100 2.41 -5.34 -5.34
N PHE A 101 3.26 -5.54 -6.35
CA PHE A 101 4.35 -4.63 -6.73
C PHE A 101 4.08 -4.06 -8.10
N VAL A 102 4.04 -2.73 -8.19
CA VAL A 102 4.03 -2.06 -9.49
C VAL A 102 5.44 -2.18 -10.10
N VAL A 103 5.52 -2.60 -11.36
CA VAL A 103 6.78 -2.82 -12.07
C VAL A 103 6.81 -1.96 -13.32
N HIS A 104 7.72 -1.01 -13.36
CA HIS A 104 7.96 -0.15 -14.53
C HIS A 104 9.37 -0.42 -15.05
N GLY A 105 9.51 -1.49 -15.84
CA GLY A 105 10.82 -1.89 -16.36
C GLY A 105 11.82 -2.13 -15.25
N ASP A 106 12.99 -1.52 -15.37
CA ASP A 106 14.10 -1.66 -14.41
C ASP A 106 14.17 -0.48 -13.41
N GLU A 107 13.13 0.33 -13.34
CA GLU A 107 13.13 1.49 -12.45
C GLU A 107 12.88 1.11 -10.98
N GLY A 108 13.61 1.79 -10.09
CA GLY A 108 13.46 1.61 -8.65
C GLY A 108 14.17 0.39 -8.12
N LEU A 109 13.89 0.04 -6.88
CA LEU A 109 14.49 -1.11 -6.18
C LEU A 109 13.55 -2.30 -6.10
N ALA A 110 12.36 -2.06 -5.59
CA ALA A 110 11.45 -3.15 -5.22
C ALA A 110 10.74 -3.76 -6.45
N GLY A 111 10.40 -2.95 -7.45
CA GLY A 111 9.78 -3.46 -8.68
C GLY A 111 10.65 -4.47 -9.41
N PRO A 112 11.88 -4.11 -9.78
CA PRO A 112 12.79 -5.08 -10.42
C PRO A 112 13.08 -6.30 -9.54
N TRP A 113 13.23 -6.10 -8.22
CA TRP A 113 13.41 -7.23 -7.30
C TRP A 113 12.21 -8.18 -7.34
N ALA A 114 10.99 -7.64 -7.27
CA ALA A 114 9.78 -8.46 -7.29
C ALA A 114 9.59 -9.17 -8.63
N ALA A 115 9.91 -8.48 -9.74
CA ALA A 115 9.81 -9.07 -11.08
C ALA A 115 10.77 -10.25 -11.27
N ALA A 116 11.94 -10.22 -10.60
CA ALA A 116 12.94 -11.28 -10.66
C ALA A 116 12.81 -12.30 -9.52
N ALA A 117 11.91 -12.09 -8.56
CA ALA A 117 11.80 -12.91 -7.35
C ALA A 117 11.44 -14.36 -7.66
N ARG A 118 12.01 -15.27 -6.90
CA ARG A 118 11.77 -16.71 -7.03
C ARG A 118 11.42 -17.33 -5.68
N PRO A 119 10.58 -18.36 -5.66
CA PRO A 119 10.30 -19.07 -4.41
C PRO A 119 11.60 -19.48 -3.69
N GLY A 120 11.61 -19.30 -2.39
CA GLY A 120 12.76 -19.60 -1.53
C GLY A 120 13.63 -18.39 -1.21
N GLN A 121 13.60 -17.33 -2.02
CA GLN A 121 14.36 -16.11 -1.70
C GLN A 121 13.77 -15.43 -0.47
N THR A 122 14.63 -14.74 0.29
CA THR A 122 14.23 -14.06 1.52
C THR A 122 14.26 -12.55 1.36
N VAL A 123 13.45 -11.87 2.17
CA VAL A 123 13.43 -10.41 2.27
C VAL A 123 13.18 -10.03 3.72
N LEU A 124 13.83 -8.97 4.16
CA LEU A 124 13.62 -8.41 5.50
C LEU A 124 12.54 -7.33 5.45
N PHE A 125 11.79 -7.21 6.53
CA PHE A 125 10.76 -6.18 6.59
C PHE A 125 10.47 -5.73 8.03
N LEU A 126 9.88 -4.54 8.13
CA LEU A 126 9.38 -3.94 9.36
C LEU A 126 7.85 -3.84 9.25
N GLY A 127 7.19 -3.85 10.40
CA GLY A 127 5.74 -3.69 10.45
C GLY A 127 5.03 -4.87 11.09
N PRO A 128 3.70 -4.97 10.93
CA PRO A 128 2.87 -4.14 10.07
C PRO A 128 2.57 -2.78 10.67
N GLY A 129 2.31 -1.80 9.81
CA GLY A 129 1.67 -0.56 10.16
C GLY A 129 0.29 -0.50 9.54
N GLY A 130 -0.44 0.57 9.80
CA GLY A 130 -1.75 0.84 9.23
C GLY A 130 -2.22 2.20 9.70
N SER A 131 -3.16 2.79 8.99
CA SER A 131 -3.65 4.12 9.36
C SER A 131 -5.12 4.33 9.00
N TYR A 132 -5.71 3.48 8.19
CA TYR A 132 -7.05 3.65 7.68
C TYR A 132 -7.91 2.42 7.96
N ALA A 133 -9.15 2.69 8.37
CA ALA A 133 -10.24 1.72 8.33
C ALA A 133 -11.50 2.50 7.97
N PRO A 134 -12.40 1.96 7.14
CA PRO A 134 -13.64 2.67 6.83
C PRO A 134 -14.40 3.01 8.11
N ASP A 135 -14.79 4.28 8.25
CA ASP A 135 -15.54 4.74 9.43
C ASP A 135 -16.99 4.27 9.31
N PRO A 136 -17.48 3.42 10.21
CA PRO A 136 -18.86 2.95 10.13
C PRO A 136 -19.91 4.05 10.36
N ALA A 137 -19.49 5.20 10.86
CA ALA A 137 -20.41 6.35 11.04
C ALA A 137 -20.56 7.20 9.78
N ALA A 138 -19.71 6.97 8.75
CA ALA A 138 -19.82 7.73 7.51
C ALA A 138 -21.01 7.25 6.68
N ASP A 139 -21.70 8.20 6.01
CA ASP A 139 -22.82 7.86 5.14
C ASP A 139 -22.36 7.17 3.85
N TRP A 140 -21.14 7.47 3.41
CA TRP A 140 -20.56 6.82 2.24
C TRP A 140 -19.04 6.96 2.24
N HIS A 141 -18.37 6.16 1.42
CA HIS A 141 -16.91 6.12 1.33
C HIS A 141 -16.43 6.45 -0.08
N LEU A 142 -15.35 7.21 -0.15
CA LEU A 142 -14.71 7.56 -1.42
C LEU A 142 -13.26 7.06 -1.42
N PHE A 143 -12.92 6.21 -2.38
CA PHE A 143 -11.55 5.75 -2.58
C PHE A 143 -11.03 6.30 -3.90
N VAL A 144 -9.86 6.91 -3.86
CA VAL A 144 -9.24 7.49 -5.06
C VAL A 144 -7.74 7.16 -5.07
N GLY A 145 -7.26 6.59 -6.16
CA GLY A 145 -5.84 6.33 -6.26
C GLY A 145 -5.38 5.81 -7.61
N ASP A 146 -4.06 5.76 -7.76
CA ASP A 146 -3.41 5.17 -8.92
C ASP A 146 -3.05 3.69 -8.65
N GLU A 147 -2.31 3.07 -9.57
CA GLU A 147 -1.90 1.67 -9.44
C GLU A 147 -1.09 1.38 -8.16
N SER A 148 -0.39 2.37 -7.62
CA SER A 148 0.36 2.17 -6.37
C SER A 148 -0.57 2.11 -5.15
N ALA A 149 -1.71 2.77 -5.21
CA ALA A 149 -2.72 2.78 -4.15
C ALA A 149 -3.70 1.61 -4.29
N LEU A 150 -3.79 1.00 -5.47
CA LEU A 150 -4.78 -0.05 -5.76
C LEU A 150 -4.78 -1.19 -4.75
N PRO A 151 -3.62 -1.72 -4.29
CA PRO A 151 -3.66 -2.78 -3.27
C PRO A 151 -4.35 -2.38 -1.96
N ALA A 152 -4.14 -1.15 -1.50
CA ALA A 152 -4.79 -0.65 -0.27
C ALA A 152 -6.28 -0.40 -0.49
N ILE A 153 -6.63 0.16 -1.65
CA ILE A 153 -8.04 0.39 -2.03
C ILE A 153 -8.76 -0.96 -2.10
N ALA A 154 -8.20 -1.94 -2.81
CA ALA A 154 -8.83 -3.25 -2.95
C ALA A 154 -9.00 -3.93 -1.60
N ALA A 155 -7.95 -3.95 -0.76
CA ALA A 155 -8.02 -4.56 0.56
C ALA A 155 -9.10 -3.90 1.44
N SER A 156 -9.23 -2.57 1.35
CA SER A 156 -10.23 -1.84 2.16
C SER A 156 -11.65 -2.07 1.65
N VAL A 157 -11.84 -2.03 0.33
CA VAL A 157 -13.16 -2.24 -0.30
C VAL A 157 -13.66 -3.66 -0.03
N GLU A 158 -12.78 -4.66 -0.13
CA GLU A 158 -13.13 -6.07 0.09
C GLU A 158 -13.50 -6.37 1.55
N GLN A 159 -13.03 -5.55 2.49
CA GLN A 159 -13.33 -5.69 3.91
C GLN A 159 -14.50 -4.80 4.37
N ALA A 160 -15.05 -3.99 3.48
CA ALA A 160 -16.15 -3.08 3.83
C ALA A 160 -17.44 -3.86 4.10
N PRO A 161 -18.34 -3.33 4.95
CA PRO A 161 -19.66 -3.94 5.16
C PRO A 161 -20.45 -4.09 3.86
N GLU A 162 -21.27 -5.14 3.77
CA GLU A 162 -22.03 -5.44 2.55
C GLU A 162 -22.98 -4.31 2.12
N ASP A 163 -23.47 -3.52 3.08
CA ASP A 163 -24.38 -2.41 2.81
C ASP A 163 -23.66 -1.06 2.65
N ALA A 164 -22.33 -1.05 2.68
CA ALA A 164 -21.56 0.19 2.54
C ALA A 164 -21.76 0.82 1.15
N ARG A 165 -22.00 2.13 1.14
CA ARG A 165 -22.06 2.91 -0.11
C ARG A 165 -20.65 3.37 -0.44
N ILE A 166 -20.11 2.88 -1.54
CA ILE A 166 -18.70 3.11 -1.89
C ILE A 166 -18.58 3.61 -3.33
N ARG A 167 -17.77 4.65 -3.51
CA ARG A 167 -17.33 5.15 -4.82
C ARG A 167 -15.82 4.96 -4.91
N VAL A 168 -15.36 4.33 -5.97
CA VAL A 168 -13.94 4.07 -6.19
C VAL A 168 -13.53 4.63 -7.55
N PHE A 169 -12.47 5.42 -7.57
CA PHE A 169 -11.82 5.87 -8.80
C PHE A 169 -10.38 5.36 -8.77
N VAL A 170 -10.03 4.50 -9.70
CA VAL A 170 -8.67 3.97 -9.82
C VAL A 170 -8.12 4.31 -11.20
N GLU A 171 -6.96 4.98 -11.23
CA GLU A 171 -6.26 5.24 -12.47
C GLU A 171 -5.20 4.17 -12.68
N VAL A 172 -5.22 3.57 -13.87
CA VAL A 172 -4.22 2.60 -14.32
C VAL A 172 -3.78 2.96 -15.73
N GLU A 173 -2.69 2.35 -16.22
CA GLU A 173 -2.17 2.68 -17.55
C GLU A 173 -3.19 2.41 -18.66
N GLY A 174 -3.85 1.26 -18.63
CA GLY A 174 -4.83 0.87 -19.63
C GLY A 174 -5.76 -0.23 -19.14
N PRO A 175 -6.72 -0.66 -19.96
CA PRO A 175 -7.72 -1.65 -19.54
C PRO A 175 -7.11 -3.00 -19.15
N GLU A 176 -5.93 -3.35 -19.68
CA GLU A 176 -5.23 -4.58 -19.32
C GLU A 176 -4.68 -4.58 -17.89
N GLU A 177 -4.69 -3.42 -17.24
CA GLU A 177 -4.25 -3.28 -15.85
C GLU A 177 -5.39 -3.36 -14.84
N GLU A 178 -6.64 -3.43 -15.30
CA GLU A 178 -7.79 -3.57 -14.40
C GLU A 178 -7.72 -4.90 -13.65
N GLN A 179 -8.15 -4.89 -12.39
CA GLN A 179 -8.17 -6.07 -11.55
C GLN A 179 -9.57 -6.32 -11.02
N LYS A 180 -9.87 -7.59 -10.75
CA LYS A 180 -11.11 -7.95 -10.09
C LYS A 180 -11.00 -7.62 -8.60
N ILE A 181 -11.94 -6.85 -8.10
CA ILE A 181 -12.08 -6.51 -6.68
C ILE A 181 -13.40 -7.07 -6.20
N ALA A 182 -13.37 -7.86 -5.14
CA ALA A 182 -14.58 -8.47 -4.57
C ALA A 182 -15.29 -7.43 -3.69
N ALA A 183 -15.98 -6.50 -4.34
CA ALA A 183 -16.59 -5.34 -3.69
C ALA A 183 -18.03 -5.64 -3.25
N PRO A 184 -18.54 -4.98 -2.19
CA PRO A 184 -19.95 -5.04 -1.85
C PRO A 184 -20.86 -4.57 -2.99
N ALA A 185 -22.11 -5.02 -2.99
CA ALA A 185 -23.07 -4.70 -4.05
C ALA A 185 -23.32 -3.19 -4.22
N GLY A 186 -23.15 -2.41 -3.15
CA GLY A 186 -23.30 -0.94 -3.19
C GLY A 186 -22.07 -0.18 -3.69
N ALA A 187 -21.00 -0.89 -4.06
CA ALA A 187 -19.78 -0.24 -4.51
C ALA A 187 -19.82 0.02 -6.02
N GLU A 188 -19.43 1.23 -6.41
CA GLU A 188 -19.25 1.58 -7.83
C GLU A 188 -17.76 1.84 -8.06
N ILE A 189 -17.16 1.04 -8.95
CA ILE A 189 -15.73 1.14 -9.27
C ILE A 189 -15.59 1.70 -10.68
N VAL A 190 -14.90 2.82 -10.80
CA VAL A 190 -14.61 3.50 -12.06
C VAL A 190 -13.13 3.36 -12.35
N TRP A 191 -12.81 2.64 -13.41
CA TRP A 191 -11.45 2.53 -13.91
C TRP A 191 -11.17 3.69 -14.88
N LEU A 192 -10.09 4.40 -14.65
CA LEU A 192 -9.64 5.51 -15.48
C LEU A 192 -8.35 5.09 -16.16
N HIS A 193 -8.33 5.14 -17.48
CA HIS A 193 -7.14 4.72 -18.24
C HIS A 193 -6.30 5.94 -18.56
N ARG A 194 -5.06 5.92 -18.10
CA ARG A 194 -4.12 7.05 -18.28
C ARG A 194 -3.80 7.29 -19.75
N GLY A 195 -3.40 6.23 -20.46
CA GLY A 195 -3.15 6.31 -21.89
C GLY A 195 -2.10 7.36 -22.27
N GLY A 196 -1.02 7.46 -21.51
CA GLY A 196 0.07 8.38 -21.78
C GLY A 196 -0.11 9.79 -21.21
N ARG A 197 -1.22 10.09 -20.56
CA ARG A 197 -1.41 11.38 -19.87
C ARG A 197 -0.61 11.40 -18.56
N PRO A 198 -0.37 12.60 -17.97
CA PRO A 198 0.24 12.67 -16.64
C PRO A 198 -0.56 11.92 -15.58
N VAL A 199 0.16 11.28 -14.65
CA VAL A 199 -0.46 10.53 -13.54
C VAL A 199 -1.37 11.47 -12.74
N GLY A 200 -2.60 11.00 -12.47
CA GLY A 200 -3.56 11.71 -11.63
C GLY A 200 -4.42 12.73 -12.35
N GLU A 201 -4.11 13.07 -13.60
CA GLU A 201 -4.92 14.06 -14.35
C GLU A 201 -6.36 13.58 -14.48
N ALA A 202 -6.57 12.33 -14.87
CA ALA A 202 -7.91 11.77 -15.00
C ALA A 202 -8.61 11.64 -13.64
N LEU A 203 -7.85 11.28 -12.58
CA LEU A 203 -8.40 11.21 -11.22
C LEU A 203 -8.92 12.57 -10.75
N VAL A 204 -8.12 13.61 -10.91
CA VAL A 204 -8.52 14.97 -10.51
C VAL A 204 -9.78 15.39 -11.27
N ALA A 205 -9.81 15.16 -12.58
CA ALA A 205 -10.96 15.52 -13.39
C ALA A 205 -12.23 14.76 -12.96
N ALA A 206 -12.11 13.45 -12.72
CA ALA A 206 -13.24 12.62 -12.32
C ALA A 206 -13.80 13.02 -10.95
N VAL A 207 -12.92 13.25 -9.97
CA VAL A 207 -13.36 13.66 -8.63
C VAL A 207 -14.00 15.03 -8.64
N ARG A 208 -13.46 15.98 -9.42
CA ARG A 208 -14.06 17.32 -9.55
C ARG A 208 -15.43 17.27 -10.22
N ALA A 209 -15.62 16.34 -11.15
CA ALA A 209 -16.90 16.17 -11.84
C ALA A 209 -17.92 15.35 -11.04
N LEU A 210 -17.49 14.72 -9.92
CA LEU A 210 -18.37 13.89 -9.12
C LEU A 210 -19.47 14.73 -8.48
N ASP A 211 -20.72 14.34 -8.73
CA ASP A 211 -21.86 14.88 -7.99
C ASP A 211 -21.87 14.18 -6.62
N PHE A 212 -21.35 14.87 -5.62
CA PHE A 212 -21.15 14.29 -4.29
C PHE A 212 -22.49 13.90 -3.66
N PRO A 213 -22.68 12.64 -3.29
CA PRO A 213 -23.90 12.26 -2.57
C PRO A 213 -24.04 13.05 -1.28
N ALA A 214 -25.28 13.25 -0.83
CA ALA A 214 -25.55 13.88 0.46
C ALA A 214 -25.03 12.98 1.60
N GLY A 215 -24.63 13.62 2.69
CA GLY A 215 -24.13 12.93 3.89
C GLY A 215 -22.64 13.07 4.09
N ASP A 216 -22.17 12.56 5.21
CA ASP A 216 -20.75 12.59 5.59
C ASP A 216 -19.96 11.56 4.78
N VAL A 217 -18.89 12.01 4.12
CA VAL A 217 -17.98 11.13 3.38
C VAL A 217 -16.73 10.83 4.17
N HIS A 218 -16.32 9.56 4.20
CA HIS A 218 -14.98 9.18 4.63
C HIS A 218 -14.14 8.86 3.40
N ALA A 219 -13.12 9.68 3.14
CA ALA A 219 -12.35 9.61 1.90
C ALA A 219 -10.95 9.05 2.14
N PHE A 220 -10.53 8.10 1.30
CA PHE A 220 -9.17 7.57 1.22
C PHE A 220 -8.59 8.03 -0.12
N VAL A 221 -7.58 8.89 -0.09
CA VAL A 221 -6.92 9.43 -1.29
C VAL A 221 -5.44 9.14 -1.19
N HIS A 222 -4.92 8.29 -2.07
CA HIS A 222 -3.56 7.79 -1.99
C HIS A 222 -2.94 7.61 -3.38
N GLY A 223 -1.62 7.67 -3.48
CA GLY A 223 -0.89 7.51 -4.74
C GLY A 223 0.15 8.61 -4.94
N GLU A 224 0.42 8.99 -6.19
CA GLU A 224 1.42 10.00 -6.51
C GLU A 224 1.11 11.34 -5.81
N ALA A 225 2.13 11.97 -5.24
CA ALA A 225 1.99 13.09 -4.31
C ALA A 225 1.30 14.34 -4.91
N GLY A 226 1.47 14.58 -6.20
CA GLY A 226 0.92 15.76 -6.87
C GLY A 226 -0.61 15.78 -6.84
N PHE A 227 -1.22 14.72 -7.40
CA PHE A 227 -2.68 14.65 -7.43
C PHE A 227 -3.29 14.46 -6.04
N VAL A 228 -2.61 13.71 -5.17
CA VAL A 228 -3.09 13.52 -3.78
C VAL A 228 -3.20 14.87 -3.08
N LYS A 229 -2.18 15.71 -3.21
CA LYS A 229 -2.18 17.07 -2.62
C LYS A 229 -3.30 17.92 -3.18
N GLU A 230 -3.52 17.84 -4.50
CA GLU A 230 -4.58 18.60 -5.19
C GLU A 230 -5.97 18.16 -4.72
N LEU A 231 -6.22 16.84 -4.68
CA LEU A 231 -7.51 16.32 -4.27
C LEU A 231 -7.80 16.55 -2.79
N ARG A 232 -6.79 16.48 -1.93
CA ARG A 232 -6.97 16.83 -0.51
C ARG A 232 -7.41 18.27 -0.35
N ARG A 233 -6.86 19.21 -1.09
CA ARG A 233 -7.30 20.62 -1.10
C ARG A 233 -8.75 20.73 -1.58
N HIS A 234 -9.09 20.01 -2.57
CA HIS A 234 -10.47 19.96 -3.07
C HIS A 234 -11.40 19.31 -2.06
N UNK A 235 -11.02 18.33 -1.48
CA UNK A 235 -11.76 17.65 -0.55
C UNK A 235 -11.87 18.35 0.75
N UNK A 236 -11.05 18.98 1.07
CA UNK A 236 -11.06 19.77 2.22
C UNK A 236 -11.82 21.03 2.14
N ALA A 237 -11.96 21.63 0.98
CA ALA A 237 -12.65 22.93 0.79
C ALA A 237 -14.19 22.90 0.77
N GLY A 238 -14.80 21.73 0.76
CA GLY A 238 -16.26 21.60 0.76
C GLY A 238 -16.90 21.79 2.15
N PRO A 239 -18.11 22.34 2.23
CA PRO A 239 -18.71 22.77 3.51
C PRO A 239 -19.16 21.64 4.47
N GLU A 240 -19.14 20.38 4.07
CA GLU A 240 -19.68 19.27 4.90
C GLU A 240 -18.81 18.00 4.82
N ARG A 241 -17.48 18.16 4.82
CA ARG A 241 -16.60 16.99 4.62
C ARG A 241 -15.75 16.69 5.85
N ARG A 242 -16.00 15.56 6.51
CA ARG A 242 -15.18 15.04 7.60
C ARG A 242 -14.28 13.90 7.09
N GLY A 243 -13.05 13.94 7.52
CA GLY A 243 -12.16 12.78 7.48
C GLY A 243 -11.55 12.41 6.13
N VAL A 244 -10.50 13.12 5.70
CA VAL A 244 -9.64 12.63 4.61
C VAL A 244 -8.44 11.93 5.24
N ALA A 245 -8.44 10.60 5.20
CA ALA A 245 -7.28 9.82 5.61
C ALA A 245 -6.32 9.70 4.43
N GLY A 246 -5.06 9.97 4.67
CA GLY A 246 -4.04 9.81 3.65
C GLY A 246 -2.77 9.31 4.26
N GLY A 247 -2.29 8.19 3.76
CA GLY A 247 -0.98 7.69 4.13
C GLY A 247 0.13 8.61 3.58
N GLN A 248 1.26 8.58 4.24
CA GLN A 248 2.46 9.24 3.74
C GLN A 248 3.06 8.40 2.61
N ALA A 249 3.45 9.05 1.52
CA ALA A 249 4.18 8.41 0.43
C ALA A 249 5.58 7.97 0.91
#